data_f8da1cb2bab21e19f6f187c45dbfc221
#
_entry.id   f8da1cb2bab21e19f6f187c45dbfc221
#
_cell.length_a   1.000
_cell.length_b   1.000
_cell.length_c   1.000
_cell.angle_alpha   90.00
_cell.angle_beta   90.00
_cell.angle_gamma   90.00
#
_symmetry.space_group_name_H-M   'P 1'
#
loop_
_entity.id
_entity.type
_entity.pdbx_description
1 polymer ?
#
loop_
_entity_poly.entity_id
_entity_poly.type
_entity_poly.pdbx_seq_one_letter_code
_entity_poly.pdbx_strand_id
1 'polypeptide(L)'
;MLEKGKWVGPIVDQHMHLDRTNLFLDAVADFSNSGGTGIMLVHKPSFSHSLPIDLVGYKQAYSDTISMADEVRTEFGLGVGVVLGPHPVAWEKQIPELGIEASSELHLEAVSLALEYIDSGDAHCLGEVGRPHYPVEEEIWERANDLLLEILSMASSSRTSVQLHVEENDKKTYSELSQLCMSSGISSERAIRHFAPPNVSADFTHGLSATVNVGKGSIEKIVETAREAASPWGMETDFLDDNRRPGAVLGPKTVPKRTQELCSSLLSEGWSDNEVESLLTKVHSEWPESLYGL
;
A
#
# COMPACT_ATOMS: atom_id res chain seq x y z
N MET A 1 -6.47 24.47 -5.82
CA MET A 1 -7.45 23.50 -5.29
C MET A 1 -7.75 23.71 -3.80
N LEU A 2 -7.38 24.89 -3.26
CA LEU A 2 -7.79 25.29 -1.91
C LEU A 2 -8.96 26.28 -1.99
N GLU A 3 -10.07 26.00 -1.30
CA GLU A 3 -11.21 26.90 -1.22
C GLU A 3 -11.59 27.20 0.24
N LYS A 4 -11.44 28.47 0.65
CA LYS A 4 -11.76 28.92 2.02
C LYS A 4 -11.07 28.09 3.10
N GLY A 5 -9.79 27.72 2.88
CA GLY A 5 -8.99 26.92 3.80
C GLY A 5 -9.32 25.41 3.82
N LYS A 6 -10.06 24.92 2.84
CA LYS A 6 -10.38 23.50 2.66
C LYS A 6 -9.80 22.97 1.37
N TRP A 7 -9.34 21.74 1.38
CA TRP A 7 -8.94 21.03 0.19
C TRP A 7 -10.15 20.55 -0.59
N VAL A 8 -10.22 20.88 -1.88
CA VAL A 8 -11.29 20.45 -2.80
C VAL A 8 -10.73 19.70 -4.02
N GLY A 9 -9.45 19.36 -4.00
CA GLY A 9 -8.78 18.55 -5.02
C GLY A 9 -8.98 17.05 -4.79
N PRO A 10 -8.25 16.20 -5.57
CA PRO A 10 -8.30 14.74 -5.42
C PRO A 10 -7.95 14.28 -4.00
N ILE A 11 -8.53 13.16 -3.59
CA ILE A 11 -8.20 12.46 -2.34
C ILE A 11 -8.11 10.96 -2.65
N VAL A 12 -6.92 10.40 -2.50
CA VAL A 12 -6.62 9.00 -2.79
C VAL A 12 -6.28 8.27 -1.49
N ASP A 13 -6.95 7.13 -1.24
CA ASP A 13 -6.53 6.15 -0.25
C ASP A 13 -5.60 5.15 -0.92
N GLN A 14 -4.33 5.13 -0.51
CA GLN A 14 -3.30 4.39 -1.22
C GLN A 14 -3.14 2.94 -0.78
N HIS A 15 -4.02 2.45 0.11
CA HIS A 15 -4.05 1.04 0.49
C HIS A 15 -5.40 0.67 1.13
N MET A 16 -6.21 -0.07 0.41
CA MET A 16 -7.53 -0.52 0.84
C MET A 16 -7.81 -1.93 0.33
N HIS A 17 -8.35 -2.79 1.20
CA HIS A 17 -8.82 -4.13 0.85
C HIS A 17 -10.34 -4.18 0.85
N LEU A 18 -10.93 -4.78 -0.17
CA LEU A 18 -12.37 -5.02 -0.29
C LEU A 18 -12.69 -6.52 -0.30
N ASP A 19 -13.91 -6.86 0.08
CA ASP A 19 -14.39 -8.23 0.09
C ASP A 19 -15.87 -8.27 -0.25
N ARG A 20 -16.23 -8.98 -1.34
CA ARG A 20 -17.63 -9.12 -1.81
C ARG A 20 -18.59 -9.71 -0.78
N THR A 21 -18.05 -10.45 0.19
CA THR A 21 -18.85 -11.09 1.24
C THR A 21 -19.07 -10.20 2.47
N ASN A 22 -18.49 -8.99 2.48
CA ASN A 22 -18.57 -8.02 3.56
C ASN A 22 -19.22 -6.70 3.10
N LEU A 23 -18.60 -5.54 3.36
CA LEU A 23 -19.18 -4.24 2.99
C LEU A 23 -19.04 -3.93 1.49
N PHE A 24 -17.92 -4.29 0.90
CA PHE A 24 -17.60 -4.11 -0.51
C PHE A 24 -17.95 -2.70 -1.03
N LEU A 25 -18.99 -2.58 -1.89
CA LEU A 25 -19.39 -1.29 -2.47
C LEU A 25 -19.92 -0.29 -1.42
N ASP A 26 -20.46 -0.75 -0.30
CA ASP A 26 -20.88 0.14 0.79
C ASP A 26 -19.66 0.84 1.44
N ALA A 27 -18.51 0.15 1.56
CA ALA A 27 -17.27 0.77 2.04
C ALA A 27 -16.78 1.84 1.06
N VAL A 28 -16.87 1.58 -0.24
CA VAL A 28 -16.51 2.54 -1.29
C VAL A 28 -17.47 3.74 -1.30
N ALA A 29 -18.77 3.49 -1.12
CA ALA A 29 -19.77 4.56 -0.97
C ALA A 29 -19.45 5.48 0.22
N ASP A 30 -19.08 4.91 1.35
CA ASP A 30 -18.65 5.65 2.53
C ASP A 30 -17.42 6.52 2.28
N PHE A 31 -16.42 6.01 1.55
CA PHE A 31 -15.23 6.74 1.12
C PHE A 31 -15.60 7.89 0.16
N SER A 32 -16.31 7.58 -0.92
CA SER A 32 -16.72 8.54 -1.96
C SER A 32 -17.60 9.67 -1.40
N ASN A 33 -18.61 9.32 -0.58
CA ASN A 33 -19.49 10.30 0.08
C ASN A 33 -18.73 11.22 1.06
N SER A 34 -17.57 10.82 1.52
CA SER A 34 -16.68 11.63 2.38
C SER A 34 -15.71 12.51 1.61
N GLY A 35 -15.73 12.46 0.26
CA GLY A 35 -14.90 13.26 -0.62
C GLY A 35 -13.71 12.52 -1.22
N GLY A 36 -13.61 11.20 -1.05
CA GLY A 36 -12.60 10.37 -1.70
C GLY A 36 -12.83 10.27 -3.21
N THR A 37 -11.75 10.31 -4.00
CA THR A 37 -11.80 10.31 -5.46
C THR A 37 -11.03 9.17 -6.11
N GLY A 38 -10.18 8.47 -5.35
CA GLY A 38 -9.41 7.34 -5.87
C GLY A 38 -8.94 6.40 -4.78
N ILE A 39 -8.74 5.13 -5.12
CA ILE A 39 -8.24 4.10 -4.22
C ILE A 39 -7.18 3.23 -4.90
N MET A 40 -6.20 2.75 -4.13
CA MET A 40 -5.41 1.59 -4.48
C MET A 40 -6.09 0.37 -3.84
N LEU A 41 -6.73 -0.44 -4.70
CA LEU A 41 -7.35 -1.70 -4.26
C LEU A 41 -6.29 -2.79 -4.22
N VAL A 42 -5.98 -3.24 -3.01
CA VAL A 42 -4.94 -4.23 -2.75
C VAL A 42 -5.55 -5.62 -2.60
N HIS A 43 -4.94 -6.61 -3.25
CA HIS A 43 -5.35 -8.00 -3.10
C HIS A 43 -5.40 -8.41 -1.62
N LYS A 44 -6.54 -8.98 -1.19
CA LYS A 44 -6.76 -9.42 0.18
C LYS A 44 -6.54 -10.92 0.32
N PRO A 45 -5.53 -11.37 1.09
CA PRO A 45 -5.38 -12.79 1.39
C PRO A 45 -6.56 -13.34 2.19
N SER A 46 -7.05 -14.51 1.84
CA SER A 46 -8.19 -15.14 2.53
C SER A 46 -7.74 -16.01 3.71
N PHE A 47 -7.20 -15.39 4.77
CA PHE A 47 -6.74 -16.10 5.97
C PHE A 47 -7.82 -16.91 6.72
N SER A 48 -9.08 -16.67 6.44
CA SER A 48 -10.22 -17.35 7.08
C SER A 48 -10.81 -18.49 6.25
N HIS A 49 -10.37 -18.59 5.01
CA HIS A 49 -10.69 -19.67 4.10
C HIS A 49 -9.37 -20.41 3.75
N SER A 50 -9.35 -21.24 2.74
CA SER A 50 -8.09 -21.82 2.27
C SER A 50 -7.25 -20.76 1.54
N LEU A 51 -5.99 -20.62 1.92
CA LEU A 51 -5.02 -19.89 1.09
C LEU A 51 -4.81 -20.66 -0.23
N PRO A 52 -4.42 -19.97 -1.32
CA PRO A 52 -4.01 -20.65 -2.54
C PRO A 52 -2.86 -21.61 -2.27
N ILE A 53 -2.95 -22.84 -2.76
CA ILE A 53 -1.89 -23.86 -2.65
C ILE A 53 -1.25 -24.17 -4.00
N ASP A 54 -1.67 -23.48 -5.03
CA ASP A 54 -1.15 -23.55 -6.40
C ASP A 54 -1.37 -22.22 -7.15
N LEU A 55 -0.78 -22.10 -8.33
CA LEU A 55 -0.88 -20.92 -9.17
C LEU A 55 -2.30 -20.68 -9.70
N VAL A 56 -3.13 -21.71 -9.85
CA VAL A 56 -4.53 -21.58 -10.29
C VAL A 56 -5.33 -20.81 -9.24
N GLY A 57 -5.11 -21.11 -7.96
CA GLY A 57 -5.72 -20.40 -6.84
C GLY A 57 -5.32 -18.93 -6.81
N TYR A 58 -4.04 -18.58 -7.01
CA TYR A 58 -3.57 -17.20 -7.11
C TYR A 58 -4.19 -16.47 -8.31
N LYS A 59 -4.26 -17.13 -9.47
CA LYS A 59 -4.88 -16.56 -10.67
C LYS A 59 -6.35 -16.20 -10.43
N GLN A 60 -7.10 -17.09 -9.77
CA GLN A 60 -8.49 -16.81 -9.42
C GLN A 60 -8.62 -15.62 -8.48
N ALA A 61 -7.78 -15.57 -7.44
CA ALA A 61 -7.80 -14.52 -6.43
C ALA A 61 -7.44 -13.13 -7.04
N TYR A 62 -6.43 -13.08 -7.90
CA TYR A 62 -6.04 -11.84 -8.59
C TYR A 62 -7.12 -11.38 -9.58
N SER A 63 -7.69 -12.30 -10.36
CA SER A 63 -8.78 -11.99 -11.28
C SER A 63 -10.02 -11.45 -10.55
N ASP A 64 -10.34 -11.94 -9.34
CA ASP A 64 -11.43 -11.41 -8.54
C ASP A 64 -11.12 -9.98 -8.03
N THR A 65 -9.87 -9.70 -7.62
CA THR A 65 -9.45 -8.35 -7.23
C THR A 65 -9.57 -7.36 -8.39
N ILE A 66 -9.14 -7.74 -9.60
CA ILE A 66 -9.29 -6.93 -10.82
C ILE A 66 -10.79 -6.68 -11.12
N SER A 67 -11.61 -7.73 -11.05
CA SER A 67 -13.06 -7.60 -11.26
C SER A 67 -13.73 -6.68 -10.24
N MET A 68 -13.32 -6.71 -8.97
CA MET A 68 -13.81 -5.77 -7.95
C MET A 68 -13.44 -4.32 -8.29
N ALA A 69 -12.22 -4.09 -8.79
CA ALA A 69 -11.78 -2.76 -9.21
C ALA A 69 -12.65 -2.22 -10.38
N ASP A 70 -12.99 -3.06 -11.34
CA ASP A 70 -13.86 -2.68 -12.47
C ASP A 70 -15.28 -2.34 -12.03
N GLU A 71 -15.82 -3.08 -11.06
CA GLU A 71 -17.12 -2.75 -10.47
C GLU A 71 -17.09 -1.40 -9.74
N VAL A 72 -16.04 -1.13 -8.97
CA VAL A 72 -15.87 0.16 -8.29
C VAL A 72 -15.77 1.31 -9.30
N ARG A 73 -14.96 1.15 -10.36
CA ARG A 73 -14.86 2.16 -11.44
C ARG A 73 -16.21 2.44 -12.09
N THR A 74 -16.96 1.38 -12.37
CA THR A 74 -18.26 1.46 -13.05
C THR A 74 -19.32 2.12 -12.18
N GLU A 75 -19.40 1.75 -10.91
CA GLU A 75 -20.46 2.21 -10.00
C GLU A 75 -20.22 3.63 -9.49
N PHE A 76 -18.96 4.00 -9.19
CA PHE A 76 -18.65 5.27 -8.54
C PHE A 76 -17.90 6.27 -9.42
N GLY A 77 -17.35 5.85 -10.55
CA GLY A 77 -16.50 6.70 -11.40
C GLY A 77 -15.20 7.14 -10.72
N LEU A 78 -14.73 6.39 -9.71
CA LEU A 78 -13.47 6.67 -9.01
C LEU A 78 -12.26 6.21 -9.84
N GLY A 79 -11.11 6.87 -9.63
CA GLY A 79 -9.83 6.31 -10.00
C GLY A 79 -9.53 5.07 -9.14
N VAL A 80 -9.21 3.93 -9.76
CA VAL A 80 -8.88 2.71 -9.02
C VAL A 80 -7.61 2.10 -9.58
N GLY A 81 -6.55 2.10 -8.79
CA GLY A 81 -5.38 1.28 -9.06
C GLY A 81 -5.52 -0.10 -8.43
N VAL A 82 -4.91 -1.10 -9.06
CA VAL A 82 -4.91 -2.49 -8.56
C VAL A 82 -3.51 -2.88 -8.13
N VAL A 83 -3.39 -3.41 -6.93
CA VAL A 83 -2.14 -3.92 -6.36
C VAL A 83 -2.28 -5.43 -6.18
N LEU A 84 -1.40 -6.19 -6.84
CA LEU A 84 -1.41 -7.65 -6.79
C LEU A 84 -0.07 -8.20 -6.31
N GLY A 85 -0.12 -9.16 -5.41
CA GLY A 85 1.05 -9.87 -4.91
C GLY A 85 0.67 -10.91 -3.86
N PRO A 86 1.53 -11.90 -3.62
CA PRO A 86 1.34 -12.87 -2.54
C PRO A 86 1.83 -12.26 -1.22
N HIS A 87 0.94 -12.18 -0.24
CA HIS A 87 1.24 -11.61 1.06
C HIS A 87 2.26 -12.48 1.84
N PRO A 88 3.28 -11.89 2.50
CA PRO A 88 4.34 -12.67 3.17
C PRO A 88 3.82 -13.59 4.29
N VAL A 89 2.77 -13.20 5.00
CA VAL A 89 2.12 -14.07 6.00
C VAL A 89 1.38 -15.23 5.34
N ALA A 90 0.91 -15.11 4.10
CA ALA A 90 0.32 -16.22 3.37
C ALA A 90 1.39 -17.28 3.06
N TRP A 91 2.58 -16.84 2.60
CA TRP A 91 3.72 -17.73 2.38
C TRP A 91 4.09 -18.53 3.65
N GLU A 92 4.26 -17.83 4.77
CA GLU A 92 4.61 -18.48 6.03
C GLU A 92 3.55 -19.50 6.47
N LYS A 93 2.26 -19.17 6.33
CA LYS A 93 1.16 -20.09 6.67
C LYS A 93 0.98 -21.27 5.71
N GLN A 94 1.55 -21.22 4.51
CA GLN A 94 1.56 -22.34 3.56
C GLN A 94 2.66 -23.37 3.89
N ILE A 95 3.70 -23.00 4.63
CA ILE A 95 4.84 -23.86 4.97
C ILE A 95 4.43 -25.19 5.64
N PRO A 96 3.51 -25.23 6.62
CA PRO A 96 3.09 -26.48 7.25
C PRO A 96 2.47 -27.49 6.29
N GLU A 97 1.86 -27.04 5.20
CA GLU A 97 1.21 -27.91 4.20
C GLU A 97 2.15 -28.28 3.06
N LEU A 98 2.90 -27.29 2.54
CA LEU A 98 3.71 -27.44 1.33
C LEU A 98 5.19 -27.73 1.61
N GLY A 99 5.69 -27.37 2.79
CA GLY A 99 7.12 -27.25 3.07
C GLY A 99 7.70 -25.92 2.60
N ILE A 100 8.85 -25.53 3.16
CA ILE A 100 9.43 -24.19 2.94
C ILE A 100 9.84 -23.97 1.48
N GLU A 101 10.41 -24.97 0.80
CA GLU A 101 10.86 -24.85 -0.58
C GLU A 101 9.69 -24.66 -1.54
N ALA A 102 8.69 -25.57 -1.51
CA ALA A 102 7.54 -25.50 -2.41
C ALA A 102 6.67 -24.25 -2.14
N SER A 103 6.55 -23.83 -0.87
CA SER A 103 5.89 -22.56 -0.51
C SER A 103 6.64 -21.37 -1.08
N SER A 104 7.97 -21.38 -1.07
CA SER A 104 8.81 -20.32 -1.64
C SER A 104 8.73 -20.27 -3.17
N GLU A 105 8.74 -21.43 -3.84
CA GLU A 105 8.58 -21.52 -5.29
C GLU A 105 7.20 -20.96 -5.71
N LEU A 106 6.13 -21.41 -5.05
CA LEU A 106 4.77 -20.92 -5.31
C LEU A 106 4.66 -19.41 -5.08
N HIS A 107 5.33 -18.87 -4.06
CA HIS A 107 5.34 -17.43 -3.77
C HIS A 107 5.96 -16.65 -4.92
N LEU A 108 7.10 -17.08 -5.45
CA LEU A 108 7.77 -16.46 -6.59
C LEU A 108 6.98 -16.62 -7.91
N GLU A 109 6.33 -17.77 -8.12
CA GLU A 109 5.42 -17.96 -9.25
C GLU A 109 4.22 -17.00 -9.18
N ALA A 110 3.65 -16.79 -7.98
CA ALA A 110 2.57 -15.83 -7.77
C ALA A 110 3.03 -14.37 -7.97
N VAL A 111 4.28 -14.03 -7.63
CA VAL A 111 4.89 -12.74 -7.98
C VAL A 111 5.01 -12.59 -9.49
N SER A 112 5.52 -13.62 -10.19
CA SER A 112 5.62 -13.60 -11.66
C SER A 112 4.26 -13.38 -12.32
N LEU A 113 3.23 -14.06 -11.83
CA LEU A 113 1.85 -13.88 -12.30
C LEU A 113 1.33 -12.45 -12.06
N ALA A 114 1.63 -11.86 -10.90
CA ALA A 114 1.25 -10.47 -10.62
C ALA A 114 1.94 -9.50 -11.58
N LEU A 115 3.22 -9.72 -11.89
CA LEU A 115 3.98 -8.93 -12.87
C LEU A 115 3.40 -9.07 -14.30
N GLU A 116 2.91 -10.26 -14.69
CA GLU A 116 2.21 -10.44 -15.97
C GLU A 116 0.95 -9.56 -16.06
N TYR A 117 0.16 -9.47 -14.99
CA TYR A 117 -1.01 -8.58 -14.93
C TYR A 117 -0.62 -7.08 -14.95
N ILE A 118 0.52 -6.72 -14.38
CA ILE A 118 1.05 -5.36 -14.44
C ILE A 118 1.52 -5.03 -15.87
N ASP A 119 2.23 -5.92 -16.50
CA ASP A 119 2.73 -5.74 -17.86
C ASP A 119 1.57 -5.69 -18.91
N SER A 120 0.44 -6.37 -18.63
CA SER A 120 -0.78 -6.28 -19.48
C SER A 120 -1.59 -5.00 -19.22
N GLY A 121 -1.33 -4.28 -18.13
CA GLY A 121 -2.08 -3.09 -17.73
C GLY A 121 -3.33 -3.37 -16.89
N ASP A 122 -3.56 -4.62 -16.47
CA ASP A 122 -4.68 -5.01 -15.61
C ASP A 122 -4.40 -4.71 -14.13
N ALA A 123 -3.12 -4.57 -13.75
CA ALA A 123 -2.67 -4.14 -12.43
C ALA A 123 -1.62 -3.02 -12.54
N HIS A 124 -1.31 -2.35 -11.42
CA HIS A 124 -0.55 -1.10 -11.39
C HIS A 124 0.69 -1.17 -10.48
N CYS A 125 0.71 -2.09 -9.53
CA CYS A 125 1.78 -2.21 -8.53
C CYS A 125 1.87 -3.64 -8.02
N LEU A 126 3.09 -4.10 -7.74
CA LEU A 126 3.31 -5.37 -7.05
C LEU A 126 3.09 -5.17 -5.54
N GLY A 127 2.29 -6.02 -4.91
CA GLY A 127 2.05 -5.97 -3.46
C GLY A 127 0.72 -6.61 -3.03
N GLU A 128 0.57 -6.84 -1.76
CA GLU A 128 1.60 -6.72 -0.72
C GLU A 128 2.61 -7.87 -0.82
N VAL A 129 3.86 -7.52 -0.84
CA VAL A 129 4.96 -8.48 -0.69
C VAL A 129 5.89 -8.00 0.43
N GLY A 130 6.76 -8.85 0.94
CA GLY A 130 7.62 -8.41 2.02
C GLY A 130 8.09 -9.53 2.91
N ARG A 131 8.03 -9.29 4.23
CA ARG A 131 8.45 -10.24 5.26
C ARG A 131 7.48 -10.21 6.46
N PRO A 132 7.46 -11.27 7.32
CA PRO A 132 6.57 -11.31 8.48
C PRO A 132 6.76 -10.08 9.39
N HIS A 133 5.64 -9.48 9.83
CA HIS A 133 5.64 -8.31 10.71
C HIS A 133 5.62 -8.66 12.20
N TYR A 134 5.80 -9.94 12.54
CA TYR A 134 5.86 -10.47 13.90
C TYR A 134 7.05 -11.43 14.04
N PRO A 135 7.47 -11.73 15.29
CA PRO A 135 8.58 -12.65 15.51
C PRO A 135 8.31 -14.04 14.94
N VAL A 136 9.26 -14.55 14.15
CA VAL A 136 9.30 -15.90 13.59
C VAL A 136 10.64 -16.56 13.90
N GLU A 137 10.76 -17.85 13.65
CA GLU A 137 12.05 -18.55 13.76
C GLU A 137 13.09 -17.96 12.79
N GLU A 138 14.37 -18.01 13.16
CA GLU A 138 15.47 -17.39 12.42
C GLU A 138 15.54 -17.90 10.96
N GLU A 139 15.36 -19.21 10.75
CA GLU A 139 15.31 -19.80 9.39
C GLU A 139 14.21 -19.19 8.51
N ILE A 140 13.02 -18.96 9.07
CA ILE A 140 11.89 -18.31 8.38
C ILE A 140 12.23 -16.86 8.06
N TRP A 141 12.85 -16.14 9.02
CA TRP A 141 13.26 -14.77 8.81
C TRP A 141 14.33 -14.60 7.72
N GLU A 142 15.36 -15.45 7.74
CA GLU A 142 16.40 -15.47 6.71
C GLU A 142 15.81 -15.75 5.33
N ARG A 143 14.97 -16.79 5.23
CA ARG A 143 14.32 -17.14 3.96
C ARG A 143 13.39 -16.04 3.45
N ALA A 144 12.65 -15.36 4.34
CA ALA A 144 11.80 -14.22 3.97
C ALA A 144 12.61 -13.06 3.39
N ASN A 145 13.79 -12.77 3.93
CA ASN A 145 14.69 -11.74 3.41
C ASN A 145 15.29 -12.13 2.03
N ASP A 146 15.65 -13.40 1.84
CA ASP A 146 16.12 -13.90 0.55
C ASP A 146 15.03 -13.77 -0.53
N LEU A 147 13.79 -14.19 -0.20
CA LEU A 147 12.64 -14.02 -1.07
C LEU A 147 12.38 -12.54 -1.40
N LEU A 148 12.42 -11.66 -0.39
CA LEU A 148 12.20 -10.24 -0.61
C LEU A 148 13.25 -9.63 -1.54
N LEU A 149 14.52 -10.03 -1.41
CA LEU A 149 15.59 -9.59 -2.31
C LEU A 149 15.34 -10.04 -3.76
N GLU A 150 14.91 -11.29 -3.94
CA GLU A 150 14.58 -11.84 -5.26
C GLU A 150 13.36 -11.12 -5.87
N ILE A 151 12.29 -10.91 -5.10
CA ILE A 151 11.08 -10.18 -5.51
C ILE A 151 11.41 -8.74 -5.93
N LEU A 152 12.24 -8.02 -5.15
CA LEU A 152 12.68 -6.69 -5.50
C LEU A 152 13.51 -6.67 -6.80
N SER A 153 14.32 -7.70 -7.06
CA SER A 153 15.08 -7.85 -8.31
C SER A 153 14.15 -8.09 -9.52
N MET A 154 13.10 -8.89 -9.34
CA MET A 154 12.06 -9.11 -10.36
C MET A 154 11.32 -7.79 -10.66
N ALA A 155 10.87 -7.08 -9.64
CA ALA A 155 10.20 -5.79 -9.77
C ALA A 155 11.09 -4.72 -10.43
N SER A 156 12.39 -4.70 -10.10
CA SER A 156 13.36 -3.83 -10.76
C SER A 156 13.44 -4.08 -12.26
N SER A 157 13.44 -5.35 -12.67
CA SER A 157 13.47 -5.76 -14.08
C SER A 157 12.21 -5.34 -14.84
N SER A 158 11.04 -5.44 -14.22
CA SER A 158 9.74 -5.01 -14.77
C SER A 158 9.46 -3.50 -14.61
N ARG A 159 10.34 -2.78 -13.91
CA ARG A 159 10.21 -1.33 -13.64
C ARG A 159 8.92 -0.95 -12.93
N THR A 160 8.36 -1.84 -12.13
CA THR A 160 7.15 -1.60 -11.35
C THR A 160 7.47 -1.07 -9.95
N SER A 161 6.49 -0.42 -9.33
CA SER A 161 6.54 -0.09 -7.90
C SER A 161 6.11 -1.28 -7.06
N VAL A 162 6.55 -1.32 -5.80
CA VAL A 162 6.31 -2.43 -4.88
C VAL A 162 5.77 -1.90 -3.57
N GLN A 163 4.59 -2.34 -3.14
CA GLN A 163 4.08 -2.11 -1.78
C GLN A 163 4.59 -3.18 -0.84
N LEU A 164 5.32 -2.74 0.20
CA LEU A 164 6.05 -3.60 1.12
C LEU A 164 5.31 -3.74 2.45
N HIS A 165 4.96 -4.98 2.78
CA HIS A 165 4.48 -5.39 4.10
C HIS A 165 5.64 -5.87 4.95
N VAL A 166 5.96 -5.14 6.01
CA VAL A 166 7.13 -5.41 6.86
C VAL A 166 6.83 -5.10 8.33
N GLU A 167 7.69 -5.53 9.20
CA GLU A 167 7.62 -5.24 10.64
C GLU A 167 7.77 -3.74 10.92
N GLU A 168 7.25 -3.32 12.08
CA GLU A 168 7.43 -1.97 12.60
C GLU A 168 8.65 -1.93 13.53
N ASN A 169 9.75 -1.38 13.04
CA ASN A 169 10.95 -1.14 13.81
C ASN A 169 11.57 0.21 13.42
N ASP A 170 10.72 1.23 13.37
CA ASP A 170 11.09 2.62 13.12
C ASP A 170 12.08 2.79 11.94
N LYS A 171 13.09 3.63 12.13
CA LYS A 171 14.14 3.94 11.16
C LYS A 171 15.00 2.73 10.77
N LYS A 172 15.11 1.71 11.64
CA LYS A 172 15.91 0.51 11.34
C LYS A 172 15.33 -0.26 10.17
N THR A 173 14.02 -0.47 10.14
CA THR A 173 13.35 -1.12 9.00
C THR A 173 13.64 -0.38 7.70
N TYR A 174 13.53 0.94 7.67
CA TYR A 174 13.83 1.73 6.47
C TYR A 174 15.29 1.59 6.03
N SER A 175 16.24 1.59 6.96
CA SER A 175 17.66 1.39 6.66
C SER A 175 17.94 0.03 6.03
N GLU A 176 17.33 -1.04 6.57
CA GLU A 176 17.46 -2.40 6.02
C GLU A 176 16.82 -2.51 4.62
N LEU A 177 15.62 -1.98 4.44
CA LEU A 177 14.94 -1.94 3.15
C LEU A 177 15.74 -1.15 2.10
N SER A 178 16.35 -0.03 2.48
CA SER A 178 17.23 0.74 1.59
C SER A 178 18.44 -0.09 1.12
N GLN A 179 19.02 -0.92 1.99
CA GLN A 179 20.10 -1.84 1.62
C GLN A 179 19.61 -2.94 0.65
N LEU A 180 18.42 -3.48 0.87
CA LEU A 180 17.79 -4.44 -0.06
C LEU A 180 17.53 -3.79 -1.43
N CYS A 181 17.05 -2.55 -1.47
CA CYS A 181 16.86 -1.81 -2.72
C CYS A 181 18.19 -1.65 -3.48
N MET A 182 19.27 -1.29 -2.79
CA MET A 182 20.59 -1.20 -3.42
C MET A 182 21.08 -2.55 -3.97
N SER A 183 20.83 -3.63 -3.23
CA SER A 183 21.28 -4.98 -3.61
C SER A 183 20.48 -5.54 -4.78
N SER A 184 19.19 -5.26 -4.87
CA SER A 184 18.28 -5.71 -5.94
C SER A 184 18.29 -4.83 -7.18
N GLY A 185 18.81 -3.60 -7.07
CA GLY A 185 18.82 -2.63 -8.16
C GLY A 185 17.50 -1.89 -8.39
N ILE A 186 16.50 -2.07 -7.50
CA ILE A 186 15.25 -1.28 -7.56
C ILE A 186 15.51 0.15 -7.05
N SER A 187 14.90 1.15 -7.69
CA SER A 187 14.93 2.52 -7.14
C SER A 187 14.22 2.55 -5.79
N SER A 188 14.84 3.17 -4.78
CA SER A 188 14.26 3.30 -3.44
C SER A 188 12.87 3.96 -3.46
N GLU A 189 12.64 4.92 -4.36
CA GLU A 189 11.33 5.57 -4.52
C GLU A 189 10.22 4.62 -5.02
N ARG A 190 10.59 3.53 -5.72
CA ARG A 190 9.63 2.50 -6.16
C ARG A 190 9.35 1.44 -5.10
N ALA A 191 10.12 1.39 -4.02
CA ALA A 191 9.87 0.56 -2.85
C ALA A 191 9.04 1.37 -1.85
N ILE A 192 7.76 1.04 -1.75
CA ILE A 192 6.76 1.78 -0.97
C ILE A 192 6.50 1.01 0.31
N ARG A 193 6.96 1.52 1.46
CA ARG A 193 6.57 0.93 2.73
C ARG A 193 5.11 1.27 3.02
N HIS A 194 4.22 0.29 2.98
CA HIS A 194 2.85 0.48 3.45
C HIS A 194 2.77 0.40 4.98
N PHE A 195 1.65 0.79 5.56
CA PHE A 195 1.42 0.90 7.00
C PHE A 195 2.55 1.67 7.71
N ALA A 196 3.06 2.69 7.02
CA ALA A 196 4.21 3.44 7.50
C ALA A 196 3.87 4.32 8.71
N PRO A 197 4.81 4.48 9.67
CA PRO A 197 4.66 5.46 10.73
C PRO A 197 4.63 6.89 10.17
N PRO A 198 4.02 7.85 10.88
CA PRO A 198 3.75 9.20 10.35
C PRO A 198 4.96 10.13 10.39
N ASN A 199 6.14 9.65 10.01
CA ASN A 199 7.34 10.43 9.82
C ASN A 199 7.82 10.29 8.38
N VAL A 200 7.70 11.37 7.60
CA VAL A 200 7.98 11.39 6.16
C VAL A 200 9.30 12.10 5.83
N SER A 201 10.12 12.45 6.82
CA SER A 201 11.41 13.10 6.59
C SER A 201 12.39 12.19 5.83
N ALA A 202 13.25 12.80 5.03
CA ALA A 202 14.27 12.09 4.25
C ALA A 202 15.22 11.26 5.11
N ASP A 203 15.58 11.76 6.30
CA ASP A 203 16.44 11.06 7.26
C ASP A 203 15.76 9.80 7.82
N PHE A 204 14.43 9.81 7.94
CA PHE A 204 13.67 8.68 8.45
C PHE A 204 13.40 7.62 7.37
N THR A 205 13.01 8.04 6.16
CA THR A 205 12.60 7.13 5.08
C THR A 205 13.75 6.52 4.29
N HIS A 206 14.97 7.02 4.46
CA HIS A 206 16.16 6.55 3.72
C HIS A 206 15.97 6.48 2.20
N GLY A 207 15.13 7.37 1.64
CA GLY A 207 14.86 7.45 0.21
C GLY A 207 13.72 6.55 -0.29
N LEU A 208 13.12 5.72 0.57
CA LEU A 208 11.94 4.95 0.20
C LEU A 208 10.69 5.81 0.18
N SER A 209 9.74 5.43 -0.65
CA SER A 209 8.37 5.95 -0.57
C SER A 209 7.61 5.31 0.60
N ALA A 210 6.51 5.96 1.01
CA ALA A 210 5.70 5.48 2.11
C ALA A 210 4.21 5.73 1.89
N THR A 211 3.34 4.81 2.31
CA THR A 211 1.94 5.11 2.55
C THR A 211 1.70 5.10 4.05
N VAL A 212 1.37 6.27 4.58
CA VAL A 212 1.25 6.50 6.02
C VAL A 212 -0.14 6.08 6.49
N ASN A 213 -0.19 5.19 7.47
CA ASN A 213 -1.45 4.88 8.13
C ASN A 213 -1.90 6.06 8.99
N VAL A 214 -2.98 6.74 8.54
CA VAL A 214 -3.41 8.03 9.10
C VAL A 214 -4.37 7.88 10.29
N GLY A 215 -3.95 7.11 11.27
CA GLY A 215 -4.64 6.95 12.54
C GLY A 215 -4.70 8.22 13.40
N LYS A 216 -5.11 8.06 14.64
CA LYS A 216 -5.16 9.18 15.60
C LYS A 216 -3.75 9.67 15.93
N GLY A 217 -3.53 10.98 15.85
CA GLY A 217 -2.24 11.63 16.15
C GLY A 217 -1.21 11.56 15.02
N SER A 218 -1.56 11.02 13.87
CA SER A 218 -0.63 10.95 12.72
C SER A 218 -0.41 12.31 12.06
N ILE A 219 -1.43 13.15 12.03
CA ILE A 219 -1.38 14.43 11.30
C ILE A 219 -0.37 15.39 11.92
N GLU A 220 -0.32 15.49 13.23
CA GLU A 220 0.66 16.33 13.92
C GLU A 220 2.09 15.94 13.54
N LYS A 221 2.38 14.63 13.50
CA LYS A 221 3.71 14.13 13.15
C LYS A 221 4.05 14.32 11.67
N ILE A 222 3.07 14.15 10.78
CA ILE A 222 3.26 14.47 9.36
C ILE A 222 3.58 15.96 9.18
N VAL A 223 2.85 16.85 9.83
CA VAL A 223 3.08 18.31 9.77
C VAL A 223 4.49 18.69 10.21
N GLU A 224 4.99 18.07 11.29
CA GLU A 224 6.36 18.28 11.78
C GLU A 224 7.43 17.90 10.75
N THR A 225 7.19 16.88 9.93
CA THR A 225 8.22 16.25 9.08
C THR A 225 8.03 16.50 7.59
N ALA A 226 6.88 17.02 7.16
CA ALA A 226 6.52 17.18 5.74
C ALA A 226 7.48 18.11 4.95
N ARG A 227 8.06 19.14 5.61
CA ARG A 227 9.04 20.04 4.95
C ARG A 227 10.37 19.33 4.64
N GLU A 228 10.68 18.27 5.34
CA GLU A 228 11.90 17.49 5.22
C GLU A 228 11.72 16.25 4.33
N ALA A 229 10.53 16.05 3.77
CA ALA A 229 10.24 14.95 2.88
C ALA A 229 10.99 15.12 1.55
N ALA A 230 11.71 14.08 1.12
CA ALA A 230 12.42 14.05 -0.16
C ALA A 230 11.90 12.97 -1.11
N SER A 231 11.22 11.95 -0.57
CA SER A 231 10.63 10.84 -1.34
C SER A 231 9.11 10.97 -1.39
N PRO A 232 8.43 10.36 -2.37
CA PRO A 232 6.98 10.29 -2.41
C PRO A 232 6.39 9.67 -1.14
N TRP A 233 5.28 10.23 -0.69
CA TRP A 233 4.50 9.62 0.37
C TRP A 233 3.01 9.85 0.14
N GLY A 234 2.20 8.97 0.70
CA GLY A 234 0.75 9.01 0.59
C GLY A 234 0.07 8.72 1.91
N MET A 235 -1.25 8.73 1.88
CA MET A 235 -2.11 8.45 3.03
C MET A 235 -2.90 7.18 2.76
N GLU A 236 -3.04 6.35 3.79
CA GLU A 236 -3.79 5.12 3.69
C GLU A 236 -4.64 4.83 4.94
N THR A 237 -5.66 4.00 4.77
CA THR A 237 -6.41 3.42 5.87
C THR A 237 -5.90 2.03 6.25
N ASP A 238 -5.35 1.28 5.32
CA ASP A 238 -5.23 -0.17 5.42
C ASP A 238 -6.60 -0.80 5.77
N PHE A 239 -7.67 -0.25 5.18
CA PHE A 239 -9.01 -0.74 5.45
C PHE A 239 -9.12 -2.21 5.06
N LEU A 240 -9.30 -3.05 6.07
CA LEU A 240 -9.55 -4.47 5.89
C LEU A 240 -11.06 -4.73 5.98
N ASP A 241 -11.68 -4.98 4.84
CA ASP A 241 -13.10 -5.33 4.77
C ASP A 241 -13.33 -6.74 5.34
N ASP A 242 -13.44 -6.81 6.66
CA ASP A 242 -13.70 -8.05 7.42
C ASP A 242 -14.58 -7.78 8.64
N ASN A 243 -15.87 -8.10 8.52
CA ASN A 243 -16.86 -7.90 9.57
C ASN A 243 -16.58 -8.67 10.88
N ARG A 244 -15.67 -9.67 10.85
CA ARG A 244 -15.25 -10.41 12.05
C ARG A 244 -14.18 -9.66 12.85
N ARG A 245 -13.56 -8.65 12.24
CA ARG A 245 -12.48 -7.84 12.83
C ARG A 245 -12.79 -6.35 12.74
N PRO A 246 -14.00 -5.89 13.16
CA PRO A 246 -14.37 -4.48 13.07
C PRO A 246 -13.41 -3.65 13.92
N GLY A 247 -12.88 -2.58 13.35
CA GLY A 247 -11.95 -1.67 14.05
C GLY A 247 -10.52 -2.17 14.18
N ALA A 248 -10.15 -3.28 13.52
CA ALA A 248 -8.74 -3.72 13.43
C ALA A 248 -7.87 -2.74 12.64
N VAL A 249 -8.49 -1.94 11.77
CA VAL A 249 -7.89 -0.96 10.88
C VAL A 249 -8.75 0.31 10.84
N LEU A 250 -8.30 1.31 10.10
CA LEU A 250 -9.06 2.56 9.95
C LEU A 250 -10.25 2.36 9.01
N GLY A 251 -11.34 3.09 9.25
CA GLY A 251 -12.52 3.03 8.37
C GLY A 251 -12.36 3.85 7.09
N PRO A 252 -13.18 3.58 6.05
CA PRO A 252 -13.05 4.19 4.73
C PRO A 252 -13.08 5.72 4.71
N LYS A 253 -13.80 6.34 5.65
CA LYS A 253 -13.92 7.82 5.77
C LYS A 253 -12.67 8.50 6.32
N THR A 254 -11.66 7.73 6.74
CA THR A 254 -10.54 8.28 7.50
C THR A 254 -9.61 9.13 6.64
N VAL A 255 -9.16 8.64 5.47
CA VAL A 255 -8.28 9.41 4.60
C VAL A 255 -8.92 10.75 4.17
N PRO A 256 -10.18 10.82 3.69
CA PRO A 256 -10.81 12.10 3.40
C PRO A 256 -10.84 13.07 4.60
N LYS A 257 -11.20 12.58 5.78
CA LYS A 257 -11.20 13.38 7.00
C LYS A 257 -9.81 13.88 7.37
N ARG A 258 -8.81 12.99 7.34
CA ARG A 258 -7.41 13.32 7.70
C ARG A 258 -6.75 14.26 6.69
N THR A 259 -7.12 14.19 5.41
CA THR A 259 -6.68 15.17 4.40
C THR A 259 -7.15 16.58 4.75
N GLN A 260 -8.41 16.75 5.17
CA GLN A 260 -8.90 18.05 5.62
C GLN A 260 -8.21 18.53 6.91
N GLU A 261 -7.94 17.62 7.85
CA GLU A 261 -7.19 17.90 9.06
C GLU A 261 -5.74 18.32 8.75
N LEU A 262 -5.06 17.59 7.84
CA LEU A 262 -3.72 17.94 7.37
C LEU A 262 -3.69 19.34 6.74
N CYS A 263 -4.63 19.60 5.84
CA CYS A 263 -4.78 20.91 5.21
C CYS A 263 -4.89 22.06 6.25
N SER A 264 -5.79 21.91 7.21
CA SER A 264 -6.00 22.93 8.25
C SER A 264 -4.81 23.07 9.20
N SER A 265 -4.15 21.97 9.55
CA SER A 265 -2.99 21.98 10.46
C SER A 265 -1.77 22.63 9.80
N LEU A 266 -1.50 22.33 8.51
CA LEU A 266 -0.43 22.99 7.76
C LEU A 266 -0.63 24.51 7.70
N LEU A 267 -1.84 24.98 7.39
CA LEU A 267 -2.16 26.42 7.39
C LEU A 267 -1.94 27.04 8.79
N SER A 268 -2.32 26.33 9.86
CA SER A 268 -2.14 26.80 11.24
C SER A 268 -0.67 26.91 11.65
N GLU A 269 0.19 26.04 11.08
CA GLU A 269 1.64 26.05 11.27
C GLU A 269 2.38 27.01 10.32
N GLY A 270 1.63 27.91 9.67
CA GLY A 270 2.17 29.01 8.87
C GLY A 270 2.61 28.64 7.46
N TRP A 271 2.15 27.51 6.92
CA TRP A 271 2.29 27.21 5.51
C TRP A 271 1.38 28.15 4.70
N SER A 272 1.87 28.68 3.59
CA SER A 272 1.04 29.44 2.66
C SER A 272 0.06 28.56 1.91
N ASP A 273 -1.03 29.13 1.41
CA ASP A 273 -2.02 28.42 0.59
C ASP A 273 -1.36 27.68 -0.59
N ASN A 274 -0.36 28.30 -1.24
CA ASN A 274 0.36 27.69 -2.36
C ASN A 274 1.21 26.49 -1.93
N GLU A 275 1.86 26.54 -0.77
CA GLU A 275 2.63 25.40 -0.24
C GLU A 275 1.72 24.23 0.10
N VAL A 276 0.58 24.50 0.76
CA VAL A 276 -0.41 23.48 1.11
C VAL A 276 -1.02 22.86 -0.15
N GLU A 277 -1.41 23.70 -1.12
CA GLU A 277 -1.93 23.22 -2.41
C GLU A 277 -0.90 22.35 -3.14
N SER A 278 0.35 22.78 -3.22
CA SER A 278 1.43 22.01 -3.84
C SER A 278 1.65 20.66 -3.15
N LEU A 279 1.70 20.63 -1.81
CA LEU A 279 1.90 19.40 -1.08
C LEU A 279 0.73 18.42 -1.29
N LEU A 280 -0.52 18.86 -1.12
CA LEU A 280 -1.68 17.98 -1.26
C LEU A 280 -1.88 17.51 -2.70
N THR A 281 -1.50 18.32 -3.69
CA THR A 281 -1.46 17.90 -5.10
C THR A 281 -0.45 16.76 -5.29
N LYS A 282 0.74 16.88 -4.72
CA LYS A 282 1.74 15.79 -4.75
C LYS A 282 1.19 14.52 -4.10
N VAL A 283 0.68 14.62 -2.88
CA VAL A 283 0.21 13.47 -2.08
C VAL A 283 -0.95 12.72 -2.74
N HIS A 284 -1.88 13.44 -3.38
CA HIS A 284 -3.11 12.85 -3.89
C HIS A 284 -3.22 12.78 -5.42
N SER A 285 -2.21 13.26 -6.16
CA SER A 285 -2.21 13.25 -7.63
C SER A 285 -0.84 12.89 -8.21
N GLU A 286 0.17 13.76 -8.05
CA GLU A 286 1.45 13.61 -8.74
C GLU A 286 2.21 12.33 -8.32
N TRP A 287 2.26 12.04 -7.02
CA TRP A 287 2.93 10.82 -6.52
C TRP A 287 2.16 9.54 -6.83
N PRO A 288 0.83 9.45 -6.66
CA PRO A 288 0.05 8.31 -7.17
C PRO A 288 0.26 8.07 -8.67
N GLU A 289 0.28 9.14 -9.50
CA GLU A 289 0.58 9.00 -10.94
C GLU A 289 2.00 8.45 -11.17
N SER A 290 3.01 8.99 -10.49
CA SER A 290 4.41 8.58 -10.69
C SER A 290 4.70 7.15 -10.20
N LEU A 291 4.03 6.71 -9.13
CA LEU A 291 4.26 5.40 -8.50
C LEU A 291 3.40 4.30 -9.11
N TYR A 292 2.18 4.62 -9.52
CA TYR A 292 1.17 3.64 -9.92
C TYR A 292 0.61 3.88 -11.34
N GLY A 293 0.84 5.05 -11.95
CA GLY A 293 0.23 5.41 -13.24
C GLY A 293 -1.26 5.77 -13.13
N LEU A 294 -1.67 6.33 -12.00
CA LEU A 294 -3.06 6.70 -11.70
C LEU A 294 -3.35 8.16 -12.01
#